data_d03a0fe88551ea518e4e6fa7b3bb2aa7
#
_entry.id   d03a0fe88551ea518e4e6fa7b3bb2aa7
#
_cell.length_a   1.000
_cell.length_b   1.000
_cell.length_c   1.000
_cell.angle_alpha   90.00
_cell.angle_beta   90.00
_cell.angle_gamma   90.00
#
_symmetry.space_group_name_H-M   'P 1'
#
loop_
_entity.id
_entity.type
_entity.pdbx_description
1 polymer ?
#
loop_
_entity_poly.entity_id
_entity_poly.type
_entity_poly.pdbx_seq_one_letter_code
_entity_poly.pdbx_strand_id
1 'polypeptide(L)'
;MSRSLYLGISVMAAFAVTSPVAAQNSDRLGTELAGIEAQIADADAVIARYSGGLVLALAQARREALLLLRTVVETRMEAEASGLSQELTIPAVAPDPERAARLLGEMAAVQSRIEEAERDAAGAGGLIQAMALSRLETERLSLAQLQMAWLQAEYGIAFPNFAEPSASGTPRAAPATQPEAAGADIGDGVVSWADPNHPDIDYSIAPFELAHREGHEISGWWVIQREQAAIDDSPKITALNYSAYDGRSFGRQTSLVARCHEGEAAVIFVQDNFLMTDFRRNTLDVTYRLDSAEAVQTRWNSLTTNMGAGVFRRDAEAFIRAMYDAQSFFIRVTDNSGRRVDGTFDLAGGEAVYEAVASACGFTTLSLSADDYRAIQTMLNTGGFDAGTPDGVWGTGSQAAMRRFQAENDLPETGAPDRQTLEALGVGN
;
A
#
# COMPACT_ATOMS: atom_id res chain seq x y z
N MET A 1 60.07 68.47 -8.18
CA MET A 1 59.37 68.02 -6.94
C MET A 1 58.01 67.47 -7.38
N SER A 2 57.89 66.22 -7.52
CA SER A 2 56.58 65.52 -7.58
C SER A 2 56.82 64.01 -7.37
N ARG A 3 56.34 63.53 -6.23
CA ARG A 3 56.39 62.13 -5.83
C ARG A 3 55.21 61.40 -6.48
N SER A 4 55.45 60.42 -7.34
CA SER A 4 54.44 59.45 -7.78
C SER A 4 54.36 58.34 -6.76
N LEU A 5 53.14 58.11 -6.17
CA LEU A 5 52.78 56.94 -5.39
C LEU A 5 52.39 55.85 -6.36
N TYR A 6 53.10 54.78 -6.35
CA TYR A 6 52.66 53.49 -6.94
C TYR A 6 51.79 52.73 -5.90
N LEU A 7 50.49 52.53 -6.23
CA LEU A 7 49.59 51.66 -5.53
C LEU A 7 49.75 50.24 -6.11
N GLY A 8 50.39 49.38 -5.36
CA GLY A 8 50.47 47.95 -5.71
C GLY A 8 49.13 47.24 -5.33
N ILE A 9 48.45 46.77 -6.33
CA ILE A 9 47.28 45.86 -6.13
C ILE A 9 47.84 44.45 -5.99
N SER A 10 47.86 43.94 -4.76
CA SER A 10 48.08 42.49 -4.50
C SER A 10 46.83 41.73 -4.82
N VAL A 11 46.81 40.99 -5.91
CA VAL A 11 45.79 39.97 -6.20
C VAL A 11 46.15 38.78 -5.33
N MET A 12 45.42 38.61 -4.22
CA MET A 12 45.41 37.31 -3.50
C MET A 12 44.60 36.31 -4.32
N ALA A 13 45.26 35.40 -4.99
CA ALA A 13 44.67 34.20 -5.52
C ALA A 13 44.32 33.31 -4.32
N ALA A 14 43.05 33.24 -3.96
CA ALA A 14 42.54 32.27 -3.02
C ALA A 14 42.58 30.89 -3.69
N PHE A 15 43.64 30.11 -3.42
CA PHE A 15 43.60 28.69 -3.68
C PHE A 15 42.63 28.08 -2.67
N ALA A 16 41.46 27.65 -3.13
CA ALA A 16 40.58 26.77 -2.35
C ALA A 16 41.31 25.44 -2.17
N VAL A 17 41.92 25.27 -1.00
CA VAL A 17 42.45 23.98 -0.57
C VAL A 17 41.26 23.14 -0.20
N THR A 18 40.78 22.30 -1.11
CA THR A 18 39.79 21.26 -0.82
C THR A 18 40.43 20.34 0.21
N SER A 19 39.77 20.19 1.38
CA SER A 19 40.24 19.26 2.42
C SER A 19 40.29 17.85 1.84
N PRO A 20 41.33 17.05 2.13
CA PRO A 20 41.46 15.69 1.57
C PRO A 20 40.29 14.77 1.90
N VAL A 21 39.53 15.05 2.96
CA VAL A 21 38.31 14.34 3.33
C VAL A 21 37.14 14.61 2.35
N ALA A 22 36.99 15.85 1.86
CA ALA A 22 35.94 16.20 0.90
C ALA A 22 36.19 15.55 -0.48
N ALA A 23 37.47 15.48 -0.91
CA ALA A 23 37.83 14.80 -2.16
C ALA A 23 37.56 13.28 -2.08
N GLN A 24 37.86 12.64 -0.95
CA GLN A 24 37.57 11.20 -0.75
C GLN A 24 36.07 10.88 -0.72
N ASN A 25 35.25 11.77 -0.15
CA ASN A 25 33.79 11.59 -0.14
C ASN A 25 33.21 11.73 -1.54
N SER A 26 33.67 12.70 -2.33
CA SER A 26 33.24 12.89 -3.71
C SER A 26 33.56 11.69 -4.61
N ASP A 27 34.73 11.10 -4.47
CA ASP A 27 35.12 9.90 -5.22
C ASP A 27 34.27 8.67 -4.83
N ARG A 28 33.94 8.52 -3.55
CA ARG A 28 33.06 7.44 -3.07
C ARG A 28 31.62 7.61 -3.59
N LEU A 29 31.06 8.82 -3.50
CA LEU A 29 29.74 9.12 -4.04
C LEU A 29 29.69 8.93 -5.56
N GLY A 30 30.75 9.27 -6.28
CA GLY A 30 30.87 9.00 -7.72
C GLY A 30 30.84 7.49 -8.04
N THR A 31 31.46 6.66 -7.20
CA THR A 31 31.43 5.21 -7.35
C THR A 31 30.03 4.65 -7.08
N GLU A 32 29.34 5.15 -6.04
CA GLU A 32 27.96 4.78 -5.72
C GLU A 32 27.00 5.20 -6.87
N LEU A 33 27.16 6.39 -7.39
CA LEU A 33 26.36 6.89 -8.53
C LEU A 33 26.48 5.97 -9.75
N ALA A 34 27.69 5.58 -10.11
CA ALA A 34 27.91 4.64 -11.23
C ALA A 34 27.26 3.27 -10.98
N GLY A 35 27.27 2.78 -9.73
CA GLY A 35 26.57 1.56 -9.34
C GLY A 35 25.06 1.67 -9.44
N ILE A 36 24.48 2.81 -9.04
CA ILE A 36 23.05 3.10 -9.15
C ILE A 36 22.64 3.17 -10.62
N GLU A 37 23.39 3.86 -11.48
CA GLU A 37 23.12 3.95 -12.91
C GLU A 37 23.13 2.59 -13.61
N ALA A 38 24.05 1.71 -13.25
CA ALA A 38 24.08 0.33 -13.76
C ALA A 38 22.84 -0.45 -13.34
N GLN A 39 22.37 -0.27 -12.11
CA GLN A 39 21.12 -0.90 -11.63
C GLN A 39 19.87 -0.34 -12.32
N ILE A 40 19.83 0.96 -12.63
CA ILE A 40 18.74 1.57 -13.43
C ILE A 40 18.73 0.95 -14.83
N ALA A 41 19.87 0.84 -15.48
CA ALA A 41 19.97 0.22 -16.81
C ALA A 41 19.50 -1.24 -16.82
N ASP A 42 19.80 -2.00 -15.76
CA ASP A 42 19.30 -3.36 -15.59
C ASP A 42 17.78 -3.39 -15.39
N ALA A 43 17.23 -2.48 -14.57
CA ALA A 43 15.78 -2.36 -14.40
C ALA A 43 15.08 -2.01 -15.72
N ASP A 44 15.61 -1.06 -16.50
CA ASP A 44 15.10 -0.69 -17.82
C ASP A 44 15.12 -1.88 -18.80
N ALA A 45 16.17 -2.70 -18.75
CA ALA A 45 16.26 -3.90 -19.57
C ALA A 45 15.20 -4.97 -19.20
N VAL A 46 14.86 -5.10 -17.91
CA VAL A 46 13.75 -5.95 -17.46
C VAL A 46 12.43 -5.39 -17.92
N ILE A 47 12.16 -4.08 -17.69
CA ILE A 47 10.93 -3.39 -18.11
C ILE A 47 10.70 -3.55 -19.62
N ALA A 48 11.72 -3.39 -20.45
CA ALA A 48 11.62 -3.56 -21.90
C ALA A 48 11.28 -5.00 -22.35
N ARG A 49 11.53 -5.99 -21.51
CA ARG A 49 11.31 -7.42 -21.82
C ARG A 49 9.90 -7.90 -21.52
N TYR A 50 9.19 -7.23 -20.59
CA TYR A 50 7.87 -7.66 -20.12
C TYR A 50 6.80 -6.63 -20.47
N SER A 51 5.64 -7.09 -20.95
CA SER A 51 4.49 -6.22 -21.27
C SER A 51 3.44 -6.17 -20.15
N GLY A 52 3.65 -6.89 -19.02
CA GLY A 52 2.73 -6.93 -17.88
C GLY A 52 3.17 -7.93 -16.81
N GLY A 53 2.39 -8.02 -15.74
CA GLY A 53 2.61 -8.98 -14.66
C GLY A 53 3.51 -8.46 -13.53
N LEU A 54 3.69 -9.31 -12.49
CA LEU A 54 4.38 -8.94 -11.25
C LEU A 54 5.85 -8.56 -11.48
N VAL A 55 6.58 -9.25 -12.37
CA VAL A 55 7.98 -8.95 -12.66
C VAL A 55 8.13 -7.54 -13.22
N LEU A 56 7.24 -7.11 -14.14
CA LEU A 56 7.23 -5.75 -14.67
C LEU A 56 6.97 -4.72 -13.56
N ALA A 57 5.94 -4.95 -12.73
CA ALA A 57 5.58 -4.02 -11.64
C ALA A 57 6.72 -3.86 -10.62
N LEU A 58 7.39 -4.94 -10.24
CA LEU A 58 8.54 -4.91 -9.33
C LEU A 58 9.75 -4.20 -9.96
N ALA A 59 10.03 -4.43 -11.24
CA ALA A 59 11.11 -3.76 -11.95
C ALA A 59 10.84 -2.25 -12.09
N GLN A 60 9.59 -1.84 -12.33
CA GLN A 60 9.19 -0.43 -12.34
C GLN A 60 9.37 0.22 -10.97
N ALA A 61 8.90 -0.43 -9.88
CA ALA A 61 9.08 0.06 -8.52
C ALA A 61 10.57 0.19 -8.15
N ARG A 62 11.41 -0.79 -8.52
CA ARG A 62 12.86 -0.72 -8.34
C ARG A 62 13.47 0.46 -9.10
N ARG A 63 13.08 0.66 -10.37
CA ARG A 63 13.56 1.78 -11.18
C ARG A 63 13.25 3.13 -10.54
N GLU A 64 12.03 3.35 -10.05
CA GLU A 64 11.64 4.58 -9.38
C GLU A 64 12.45 4.82 -8.10
N ALA A 65 12.66 3.80 -7.28
CA ALA A 65 13.51 3.87 -6.10
C ALA A 65 14.96 4.26 -6.46
N LEU A 66 15.53 3.66 -7.51
CA LEU A 66 16.88 3.94 -7.97
C LEU A 66 17.01 5.34 -8.59
N LEU A 67 15.99 5.86 -9.27
CA LEU A 67 15.97 7.23 -9.78
C LEU A 67 15.99 8.26 -8.65
N LEU A 68 15.21 8.02 -7.58
CA LEU A 68 15.26 8.85 -6.38
C LEU A 68 16.66 8.83 -5.76
N LEU A 69 17.24 7.65 -5.63
CA LEU A 69 18.59 7.46 -5.10
C LEU A 69 19.62 8.24 -5.89
N ARG A 70 19.58 8.14 -7.24
CA ARG A 70 20.45 8.87 -8.14
C ARG A 70 20.34 10.38 -7.91
N THR A 71 19.11 10.92 -7.93
CA THR A 71 18.88 12.36 -7.75
C THR A 71 19.46 12.87 -6.44
N VAL A 72 19.31 12.13 -5.35
CA VAL A 72 19.83 12.54 -4.05
C VAL A 72 21.36 12.51 -4.02
N VAL A 73 22.01 11.49 -4.61
CA VAL A 73 23.47 11.41 -4.68
C VAL A 73 24.05 12.53 -5.58
N GLU A 74 23.45 12.78 -6.75
CA GLU A 74 23.82 13.88 -7.64
C GLU A 74 23.72 15.25 -6.94
N THR A 75 22.60 15.51 -6.27
CA THR A 75 22.39 16.76 -5.51
C THR A 75 23.44 16.93 -4.40
N ARG A 76 23.79 15.84 -3.72
CA ARG A 76 24.84 15.86 -2.68
C ARG A 76 26.23 16.16 -3.29
N MET A 77 26.55 15.53 -4.41
CA MET A 77 27.82 15.80 -5.12
C MET A 77 27.92 17.26 -5.59
N GLU A 78 26.83 17.82 -6.13
CA GLU A 78 26.76 19.23 -6.54
C GLU A 78 26.95 20.18 -5.35
N ALA A 79 26.33 19.87 -4.21
CA ALA A 79 26.49 20.66 -2.98
C ALA A 79 27.93 20.64 -2.47
N GLU A 80 28.58 19.49 -2.48
CA GLU A 80 30.00 19.36 -2.09
C GLU A 80 30.93 20.09 -3.06
N ALA A 81 30.66 20.01 -4.37
CA ALA A 81 31.45 20.69 -5.41
C ALA A 81 31.30 22.23 -5.35
N SER A 82 30.13 22.75 -5.00
CA SER A 82 29.86 24.20 -4.90
C SER A 82 30.32 24.82 -3.58
N GLY A 83 30.81 24.02 -2.60
CA GLY A 83 31.20 24.49 -1.27
C GLY A 83 30.03 24.96 -0.39
N LEU A 84 28.78 24.71 -0.83
CA LEU A 84 27.55 25.04 -0.12
C LEU A 84 27.19 23.92 0.86
N SER A 85 28.01 23.68 1.84
CA SER A 85 27.84 22.55 2.75
C SER A 85 26.73 22.69 3.80
N GLN A 86 25.89 23.73 3.76
CA GLN A 86 24.93 23.98 4.87
C GLN A 86 23.51 24.48 4.53
N GLU A 87 23.10 24.71 3.31
CA GLU A 87 21.75 25.21 3.04
C GLU A 87 21.04 24.53 1.86
N LEU A 88 21.20 23.22 1.70
CA LEU A 88 20.24 22.50 0.88
C LEU A 88 19.05 22.06 1.75
N THR A 89 17.85 22.27 1.24
CA THR A 89 16.55 21.93 1.84
C THR A 89 16.31 20.38 1.95
N ILE A 90 17.38 19.61 2.08
CA ILE A 90 17.32 18.18 2.43
C ILE A 90 17.52 18.11 3.93
N PRO A 91 16.55 17.64 4.73
CA PRO A 91 16.72 17.51 6.16
C PRO A 91 17.99 16.69 6.44
N ALA A 92 18.95 17.26 7.13
CA ALA A 92 20.15 16.55 7.51
C ALA A 92 19.88 15.72 8.76
N VAL A 93 20.17 14.44 8.71
CA VAL A 93 20.16 13.53 9.86
C VAL A 93 21.61 13.34 10.29
N ALA A 94 21.87 13.20 11.60
CA ALA A 94 23.22 12.91 12.06
C ALA A 94 23.70 11.56 11.51
N PRO A 95 24.91 11.46 10.91
CA PRO A 95 25.46 10.19 10.47
C PRO A 95 25.54 9.17 11.62
N ASP A 96 25.23 7.92 11.35
CA ASP A 96 25.31 6.79 12.28
C ASP A 96 26.21 5.69 11.69
N PRO A 97 27.54 5.72 11.97
CA PRO A 97 28.47 4.75 11.41
C PRO A 97 28.23 3.30 11.86
N GLU A 98 27.67 3.09 13.06
CA GLU A 98 27.36 1.74 13.54
C GLU A 98 26.20 1.15 12.75
N ARG A 99 25.19 1.96 12.47
CA ARG A 99 24.08 1.58 11.62
C ARG A 99 24.52 1.36 10.19
N ALA A 100 25.34 2.23 9.63
CA ALA A 100 25.89 2.07 8.28
C ALA A 100 26.64 0.74 8.14
N ALA A 101 27.47 0.37 9.12
CA ALA A 101 28.17 -0.91 9.13
C ALA A 101 27.23 -2.12 9.19
N ARG A 102 26.13 -2.06 9.97
CA ARG A 102 25.11 -3.12 9.99
C ARG A 102 24.42 -3.26 8.65
N LEU A 103 24.01 -2.14 8.03
CA LEU A 103 23.34 -2.12 6.73
C LEU A 103 24.22 -2.70 5.60
N LEU A 104 25.53 -2.47 5.63
CA LEU A 104 26.46 -3.14 4.70
C LEU A 104 26.41 -4.67 4.82
N GLY A 105 26.30 -5.20 6.05
CA GLY A 105 26.12 -6.63 6.28
C GLY A 105 24.79 -7.16 5.74
N GLU A 106 23.71 -6.40 5.90
CA GLU A 106 22.40 -6.75 5.36
C GLU A 106 22.39 -6.69 3.83
N MET A 107 23.00 -5.69 3.23
CA MET A 107 23.16 -5.57 1.78
C MET A 107 23.94 -6.76 1.19
N ALA A 108 25.04 -7.17 1.84
CA ALA A 108 25.80 -8.34 1.43
C ALA A 108 24.96 -9.64 1.48
N ALA A 109 24.11 -9.79 2.51
CA ALA A 109 23.21 -10.93 2.61
C ALA A 109 22.12 -10.90 1.52
N VAL A 110 21.58 -9.73 1.18
CA VAL A 110 20.62 -9.57 0.05
C VAL A 110 21.33 -9.89 -1.26
N GLN A 111 22.54 -9.41 -1.47
CA GLN A 111 23.32 -9.69 -2.67
C GLN A 111 23.52 -11.20 -2.90
N SER A 112 23.81 -11.95 -1.85
CA SER A 112 23.91 -13.42 -1.94
C SER A 112 22.59 -14.08 -2.33
N ARG A 113 21.45 -13.56 -1.86
CA ARG A 113 20.12 -14.05 -2.26
C ARG A 113 19.76 -13.69 -3.72
N ILE A 114 20.20 -12.54 -4.20
CA ILE A 114 20.09 -12.15 -5.62
C ILE A 114 20.85 -13.16 -6.48
N GLU A 115 22.09 -13.49 -6.15
CA GLU A 115 22.89 -14.48 -6.89
C GLU A 115 22.27 -15.89 -6.89
N GLU A 116 21.62 -16.28 -5.79
CA GLU A 116 20.86 -17.53 -5.71
C GLU A 116 19.63 -17.49 -6.62
N ALA A 117 18.83 -16.41 -6.54
CA ALA A 117 17.64 -16.24 -7.36
C ALA A 117 17.95 -16.15 -8.86
N GLU A 118 19.08 -15.55 -9.24
CA GLU A 118 19.58 -15.54 -10.63
C GLU A 118 19.91 -16.95 -11.14
N ARG A 119 20.57 -17.77 -10.33
CA ARG A 119 20.85 -19.17 -10.67
C ARG A 119 19.57 -19.99 -10.81
N ASP A 120 18.61 -19.80 -9.91
CA ASP A 120 17.31 -20.46 -9.94
C ASP A 120 16.53 -20.08 -11.20
N ALA A 121 16.51 -18.78 -11.56
CA ALA A 121 15.84 -18.28 -12.74
C ALA A 121 16.48 -18.78 -14.05
N ALA A 122 17.82 -18.91 -14.09
CA ALA A 122 18.55 -19.39 -15.25
C ALA A 122 18.37 -20.90 -15.49
N GLY A 123 18.16 -21.68 -14.41
CA GLY A 123 17.98 -23.14 -14.47
C GLY A 123 16.54 -23.59 -14.64
N ALA A 124 15.57 -22.70 -14.57
CA ALA A 124 14.14 -23.00 -14.58
C ALA A 124 13.47 -22.60 -15.90
N GLY A 125 12.25 -23.16 -16.15
CA GLY A 125 11.39 -22.81 -17.28
C GLY A 125 9.94 -22.64 -16.85
N GLY A 126 9.15 -21.96 -17.70
CA GLY A 126 7.71 -21.79 -17.50
C GLY A 126 7.36 -21.04 -16.18
N LEU A 127 6.40 -21.56 -15.44
CA LEU A 127 5.91 -20.94 -14.20
C LEU A 127 7.00 -20.85 -13.11
N ILE A 128 7.86 -21.87 -13.00
CA ILE A 128 8.96 -21.89 -12.02
C ILE A 128 9.94 -20.75 -12.31
N GLN A 129 10.24 -20.52 -13.58
CA GLN A 129 11.09 -19.39 -13.99
C GLN A 129 10.42 -18.04 -13.66
N ALA A 130 9.12 -17.90 -13.91
CA ALA A 130 8.40 -16.67 -13.57
C ALA A 130 8.41 -16.38 -12.05
N MET A 131 8.28 -17.40 -11.21
CA MET A 131 8.39 -17.28 -9.76
C MET A 131 9.81 -16.90 -9.32
N ALA A 132 10.84 -17.53 -9.90
CA ALA A 132 12.24 -17.20 -9.60
C ALA A 132 12.59 -15.77 -10.02
N LEU A 133 12.10 -15.30 -11.17
CA LEU A 133 12.27 -13.93 -11.63
C LEU A 133 11.53 -12.91 -10.73
N SER A 134 10.35 -13.24 -10.24
CA SER A 134 9.63 -12.38 -9.28
C SER A 134 10.38 -12.28 -7.96
N ARG A 135 10.93 -13.39 -7.46
CA ARG A 135 11.80 -13.41 -6.27
C ARG A 135 13.04 -12.56 -6.51
N LEU A 136 13.69 -12.71 -7.65
CA LEU A 136 14.87 -11.94 -8.04
C LEU A 136 14.61 -10.43 -8.01
N GLU A 137 13.52 -9.97 -8.64
CA GLU A 137 13.16 -8.54 -8.64
C GLU A 137 12.79 -8.03 -7.25
N THR A 138 12.18 -8.85 -6.39
CA THR A 138 11.91 -8.50 -4.99
C THR A 138 13.20 -8.29 -4.20
N GLU A 139 14.18 -9.19 -4.34
CA GLU A 139 15.48 -9.04 -3.65
C GLU A 139 16.26 -7.81 -4.17
N ARG A 140 16.20 -7.54 -5.48
CA ARG A 140 16.82 -6.36 -6.08
C ARG A 140 16.17 -5.05 -5.61
N LEU A 141 14.85 -5.01 -5.44
CA LEU A 141 14.14 -3.88 -4.85
C LEU A 141 14.54 -3.68 -3.37
N SER A 142 14.65 -4.77 -2.61
CA SER A 142 15.12 -4.73 -1.22
C SER A 142 16.54 -4.19 -1.11
N LEU A 143 17.43 -4.54 -2.05
CA LEU A 143 18.78 -3.99 -2.11
C LEU A 143 18.78 -2.47 -2.32
N ALA A 144 17.94 -1.97 -3.25
CA ALA A 144 17.82 -0.53 -3.49
C ALA A 144 17.34 0.23 -2.24
N GLN A 145 16.40 -0.35 -1.49
CA GLN A 145 15.91 0.23 -0.22
C GLN A 145 17.00 0.24 0.86
N LEU A 146 17.78 -0.83 0.99
CA LEU A 146 18.91 -0.86 1.92
C LEU A 146 20.02 0.12 1.54
N GLN A 147 20.26 0.35 0.25
CA GLN A 147 21.18 1.37 -0.24
C GLN A 147 20.75 2.77 0.18
N MET A 148 19.46 3.09 0.11
CA MET A 148 18.92 4.37 0.61
C MET A 148 19.15 4.52 2.12
N ALA A 149 18.82 3.49 2.91
CA ALA A 149 19.03 3.51 4.35
C ALA A 149 20.52 3.63 4.73
N TRP A 150 21.38 2.99 3.97
CA TRP A 150 22.83 3.08 4.15
C TRP A 150 23.37 4.48 3.84
N LEU A 151 22.97 5.09 2.72
CA LEU A 151 23.36 6.47 2.39
C LEU A 151 22.90 7.47 3.45
N GLN A 152 21.72 7.26 4.01
CA GLN A 152 21.24 8.05 5.14
C GLN A 152 22.14 7.89 6.37
N ALA A 153 22.47 6.65 6.74
CA ALA A 153 23.29 6.37 7.91
C ALA A 153 24.74 6.82 7.74
N GLU A 154 25.34 6.62 6.57
CA GLU A 154 26.75 6.93 6.29
C GLU A 154 26.98 8.44 6.10
N TYR A 155 26.10 9.12 5.36
CA TYR A 155 26.30 10.51 4.94
C TYR A 155 25.33 11.51 5.59
N GLY A 156 24.38 11.05 6.41
CA GLY A 156 23.35 11.93 6.99
C GLY A 156 22.36 12.50 5.96
N ILE A 157 22.17 11.80 4.84
CA ILE A 157 21.25 12.22 3.77
C ILE A 157 19.84 11.79 4.16
N ALA A 158 18.93 12.73 4.47
CA ALA A 158 17.53 12.42 4.70
C ALA A 158 16.79 12.36 3.37
N PHE A 159 16.17 11.21 3.09
CA PHE A 159 15.27 11.07 1.95
C PHE A 159 13.89 11.59 2.36
N PRO A 160 13.27 12.49 1.59
CA PRO A 160 11.90 12.88 1.84
C PRO A 160 11.00 11.63 1.72
N ASN A 161 10.26 11.32 2.79
CA ASN A 161 9.38 10.14 2.93
C ASN A 161 10.06 8.80 3.26
N PHE A 162 11.32 8.78 3.71
CA PHE A 162 11.92 7.57 4.26
C PHE A 162 11.79 7.56 5.79
N ALA A 163 10.85 6.76 6.31
CA ALA A 163 10.78 6.44 7.74
C ALA A 163 11.66 5.21 8.05
N GLU A 164 12.51 5.35 9.06
CA GLU A 164 13.48 4.32 9.45
C GLU A 164 12.85 3.04 10.01
N PRO A 165 13.37 1.85 9.71
CA PRO A 165 13.08 0.65 10.48
C PRO A 165 13.72 0.76 11.88
N SER A 166 12.92 1.08 12.90
CA SER A 166 13.39 1.12 14.29
C SER A 166 13.56 -0.28 14.87
N ALA A 167 14.78 -0.66 15.19
CA ALA A 167 15.06 -1.75 16.11
C ALA A 167 14.72 -1.31 17.55
N SER A 168 13.86 -2.12 18.20
CA SER A 168 13.58 -2.23 19.65
C SER A 168 14.14 -1.15 20.58
N GLY A 169 13.28 -0.38 21.19
CA GLY A 169 13.62 0.47 22.33
C GLY A 169 12.42 0.87 23.15
N THR A 170 12.46 0.51 24.42
CA THR A 170 11.59 0.86 25.54
C THR A 170 10.97 2.26 25.49
N PRO A 171 9.73 2.45 26.00
CA PRO A 171 9.06 3.76 25.98
C PRO A 171 9.72 4.72 26.96
N ARG A 172 10.30 5.78 26.46
CA ARG A 172 10.74 6.93 27.26
C ARG A 172 9.70 8.03 27.18
N ALA A 173 9.22 8.45 28.34
CA ALA A 173 8.28 9.54 28.55
C ALA A 173 8.71 10.83 27.83
N ALA A 174 7.75 11.51 27.24
CA ALA A 174 7.90 12.78 26.56
C ALA A 174 8.32 13.91 27.52
N PRO A 175 9.13 14.86 27.07
CA PRO A 175 9.04 16.22 27.54
C PRO A 175 8.33 17.10 26.51
N ALA A 176 7.31 17.79 26.99
CA ALA A 176 6.67 18.86 26.26
C ALA A 176 7.65 20.03 26.07
N THR A 177 7.79 20.50 24.84
CA THR A 177 7.86 21.92 24.47
C THR A 177 7.99 22.01 22.94
N GLN A 178 6.98 22.60 22.32
CA GLN A 178 7.00 23.05 20.92
C GLN A 178 7.92 24.26 20.75
N PRO A 179 8.57 24.45 19.62
CA PRO A 179 8.84 25.78 19.10
C PRO A 179 7.77 26.16 18.08
N GLU A 180 7.18 27.29 18.34
CA GLU A 180 6.31 28.08 17.48
C GLU A 180 6.98 28.32 16.12
N ALA A 181 6.38 27.83 15.02
CA ALA A 181 6.68 28.26 13.67
C ALA A 181 5.62 29.27 13.24
N ALA A 182 6.12 30.40 12.80
CA ALA A 182 5.40 31.61 12.45
C ALA A 182 4.34 31.39 11.35
N GLY A 183 3.22 32.06 11.55
CA GLY A 183 1.98 32.08 10.82
C GLY A 183 2.02 32.05 9.30
N ALA A 184 1.27 31.09 8.79
CA ALA A 184 0.37 31.31 7.69
C ALA A 184 -1.03 30.99 8.22
N ASP A 185 -1.89 31.97 8.18
CA ASP A 185 -3.28 31.93 8.57
C ASP A 185 -4.01 30.91 7.68
N ILE A 186 -4.12 29.65 8.19
CA ILE A 186 -4.98 28.64 7.63
C ILE A 186 -6.14 28.53 8.61
N GLY A 187 -7.25 29.13 8.23
CA GLY A 187 -8.50 29.00 8.95
C GLY A 187 -8.81 27.53 9.23
N ASP A 188 -9.53 27.29 10.32
CA ASP A 188 -9.94 26.02 10.94
C ASP A 188 -9.87 24.84 9.95
N GLY A 189 -8.91 23.95 10.20
CA GLY A 189 -8.43 22.94 9.26
C GLY A 189 -9.38 21.80 8.92
N VAL A 190 -10.61 22.10 8.53
CA VAL A 190 -11.50 21.13 7.89
C VAL A 190 -11.24 21.17 6.39
N VAL A 191 -10.52 20.20 5.86
CA VAL A 191 -10.39 20.03 4.42
C VAL A 191 -11.78 19.81 3.83
N SER A 192 -12.17 20.60 2.83
CA SER A 192 -13.55 20.63 2.27
C SER A 192 -13.98 19.30 1.62
N TRP A 193 -13.07 18.41 1.38
CA TRP A 193 -13.30 17.07 0.80
C TRP A 193 -13.26 15.92 1.83
N ALA A 194 -13.06 16.24 3.12
CA ALA A 194 -13.13 15.26 4.21
C ALA A 194 -14.53 14.65 4.32
N ASP A 195 -14.60 13.40 4.77
CA ASP A 195 -15.90 12.77 5.03
C ASP A 195 -16.57 13.44 6.24
N PRO A 196 -17.72 14.13 6.04
CA PRO A 196 -18.40 14.85 7.12
C PRO A 196 -19.01 13.92 8.19
N ASN A 197 -19.17 12.63 7.89
CA ASN A 197 -19.70 11.64 8.83
C ASN A 197 -18.65 11.14 9.82
N HIS A 198 -17.37 11.40 9.55
CA HIS A 198 -16.25 10.96 10.37
C HIS A 198 -15.29 12.13 10.67
N PRO A 199 -15.74 13.19 11.37
CA PRO A 199 -14.96 14.42 11.57
C PRO A 199 -13.71 14.24 12.45
N ASP A 200 -13.62 13.15 13.22
CA ASP A 200 -12.51 12.85 14.12
C ASP A 200 -11.30 12.22 13.38
N ILE A 201 -11.43 11.91 12.09
CA ILE A 201 -10.35 11.35 11.30
C ILE A 201 -9.51 12.47 10.67
N ASP A 202 -8.20 12.38 10.81
CA ASP A 202 -7.27 13.30 10.16
C ASP A 202 -7.09 12.95 8.68
N TYR A 203 -7.81 13.65 7.81
CA TYR A 203 -7.73 13.49 6.36
C TYR A 203 -6.54 14.22 5.72
N SER A 204 -5.74 14.95 6.47
CA SER A 204 -4.52 15.61 5.96
C SER A 204 -3.35 14.65 5.73
N ILE A 205 -3.48 13.38 6.13
CA ILE A 205 -2.45 12.37 5.91
C ILE A 205 -2.31 11.99 4.44
N ALA A 206 -1.08 11.71 4.01
CA ALA A 206 -0.73 11.50 2.61
C ALA A 206 -1.63 10.54 1.81
N PRO A 207 -2.10 9.38 2.31
CA PRO A 207 -2.97 8.49 1.57
C PRO A 207 -4.30 9.13 1.14
N PHE A 208 -4.93 9.90 2.04
CA PHE A 208 -6.20 10.57 1.73
C PHE A 208 -6.01 11.76 0.79
N GLU A 209 -4.95 12.55 0.99
CA GLU A 209 -4.61 13.66 0.10
C GLU A 209 -4.34 13.16 -1.33
N LEU A 210 -3.63 12.04 -1.48
CA LEU A 210 -3.38 11.42 -2.77
C LEU A 210 -4.70 10.91 -3.39
N ALA A 211 -5.50 10.18 -2.62
CA ALA A 211 -6.79 9.66 -3.05
C ALA A 211 -7.73 10.78 -3.55
N HIS A 212 -7.81 11.90 -2.82
CA HIS A 212 -8.58 13.06 -3.24
C HIS A 212 -8.07 13.65 -4.56
N ARG A 213 -6.74 13.80 -4.73
CA ARG A 213 -6.15 14.30 -6.00
C ARG A 213 -6.42 13.38 -7.18
N GLU A 214 -6.51 12.08 -6.96
CA GLU A 214 -6.81 11.07 -7.97
C GLU A 214 -8.32 10.90 -8.21
N GLY A 215 -9.17 11.60 -7.46
CA GLY A 215 -10.63 11.56 -7.59
C GLY A 215 -11.26 10.30 -7.01
N HIS A 216 -10.59 9.62 -6.08
CA HIS A 216 -11.14 8.48 -5.36
C HIS A 216 -12.12 8.93 -4.28
N GLU A 217 -13.10 8.10 -3.99
CA GLU A 217 -14.06 8.30 -2.91
C GLU A 217 -13.41 7.97 -1.56
N ILE A 218 -13.70 8.78 -0.54
CA ILE A 218 -13.22 8.57 0.82
C ILE A 218 -14.43 8.38 1.73
N SER A 219 -14.41 7.31 2.55
CA SER A 219 -15.42 7.03 3.56
C SER A 219 -14.74 6.57 4.84
N GLY A 220 -14.77 7.39 5.89
CA GLY A 220 -14.05 7.11 7.13
C GLY A 220 -12.57 6.82 6.87
N TRP A 221 -12.08 5.67 7.35
CA TRP A 221 -10.71 5.22 7.13
C TRP A 221 -10.45 4.58 5.76
N TRP A 222 -11.43 4.58 4.86
CA TRP A 222 -11.36 3.87 3.60
C TRP A 222 -11.22 4.79 2.39
N VAL A 223 -10.37 4.36 1.46
CA VAL A 223 -10.29 4.92 0.10
C VAL A 223 -10.88 3.91 -0.86
N ILE A 224 -11.89 4.32 -1.63
CA ILE A 224 -12.64 3.48 -2.57
C ILE A 224 -12.28 3.86 -3.99
N GLN A 225 -11.68 2.94 -4.71
CA GLN A 225 -11.37 3.06 -6.14
C GLN A 225 -12.44 2.33 -6.94
N ARG A 226 -13.06 3.03 -7.89
CA ARG A 226 -14.07 2.50 -8.80
C ARG A 226 -13.53 2.47 -10.21
N GLU A 227 -13.47 1.29 -10.80
CA GLU A 227 -12.96 1.05 -12.14
C GLU A 227 -13.88 0.08 -12.88
N GLN A 228 -13.61 -0.17 -14.16
CA GLN A 228 -14.22 -1.25 -14.93
C GLN A 228 -13.17 -2.31 -15.23
N ALA A 229 -13.56 -3.57 -15.19
CA ALA A 229 -12.70 -4.67 -15.60
C ALA A 229 -12.48 -4.63 -17.12
N ALA A 230 -11.22 -4.72 -17.55
CA ALA A 230 -10.86 -4.54 -18.96
C ALA A 230 -11.36 -5.68 -19.89
N ILE A 231 -11.83 -6.80 -19.31
CA ILE A 231 -12.20 -7.99 -20.08
C ILE A 231 -13.71 -8.04 -20.40
N ASP A 232 -14.55 -7.48 -19.52
CA ASP A 232 -16.01 -7.62 -19.61
C ASP A 232 -16.79 -6.36 -19.19
N ASP A 233 -16.09 -5.25 -18.98
CA ASP A 233 -16.61 -3.96 -18.50
C ASP A 233 -17.38 -4.06 -17.16
N SER A 234 -17.23 -5.17 -16.43
CA SER A 234 -17.87 -5.35 -15.13
C SER A 234 -17.34 -4.35 -14.10
N PRO A 235 -18.15 -3.91 -13.13
CA PRO A 235 -17.69 -3.02 -12.08
C PRO A 235 -16.54 -3.65 -11.28
N LYS A 236 -15.44 -2.90 -11.13
CA LYS A 236 -14.31 -3.26 -10.30
C LYS A 236 -14.20 -2.26 -9.14
N ILE A 237 -14.29 -2.76 -7.93
CA ILE A 237 -14.16 -1.98 -6.70
C ILE A 237 -12.93 -2.47 -5.95
N THR A 238 -12.07 -1.54 -5.52
CA THR A 238 -10.97 -1.82 -4.59
C THR A 238 -11.01 -0.78 -3.49
N ALA A 239 -11.20 -1.21 -2.26
CA ALA A 239 -11.21 -0.33 -1.11
C ALA A 239 -10.08 -0.71 -0.15
N LEU A 240 -9.30 0.29 0.27
CA LEU A 240 -8.18 0.16 1.19
C LEU A 240 -8.47 0.89 2.49
N ASN A 241 -8.27 0.22 3.62
CA ASN A 241 -8.38 0.83 4.94
C ASN A 241 -7.00 1.34 5.40
N TYR A 242 -6.94 2.61 5.78
CA TYR A 242 -5.73 3.30 6.20
C TYR A 242 -5.66 3.58 7.71
N SER A 243 -6.54 3.01 8.54
CA SER A 243 -6.51 3.20 9.99
C SER A 243 -5.22 2.70 10.67
N ALA A 244 -4.54 1.73 10.06
CA ALA A 244 -3.25 1.24 10.51
C ALA A 244 -2.04 2.04 9.95
N TYR A 245 -2.30 3.13 9.23
CA TYR A 245 -1.26 4.00 8.69
C TYR A 245 -0.69 4.90 9.79
N ASP A 246 0.56 4.70 10.17
CA ASP A 246 1.24 5.47 11.22
C ASP A 246 2.15 6.60 10.67
N GLY A 247 2.20 6.78 9.36
CA GLY A 247 3.02 7.79 8.70
C GLY A 247 4.53 7.62 8.87
N ARG A 248 4.97 6.62 9.63
CA ARG A 248 6.36 6.48 10.10
C ARG A 248 7.07 5.22 9.59
N SER A 249 6.34 4.27 9.03
CA SER A 249 6.87 2.94 8.73
C SER A 249 6.75 2.60 7.25
N PHE A 250 7.75 2.96 6.47
CA PHE A 250 8.03 2.21 5.25
C PHE A 250 8.46 0.79 5.67
N GLY A 251 7.73 -0.23 5.26
CA GLY A 251 8.10 -1.63 5.48
C GLY A 251 7.49 -2.31 6.70
N ARG A 252 6.46 -1.76 7.33
CA ARG A 252 5.64 -2.42 8.37
C ARG A 252 4.15 -2.13 8.27
N GLN A 253 3.71 -1.59 7.15
CA GLN A 253 2.30 -1.31 6.98
C GLN A 253 1.51 -2.59 6.75
N THR A 254 0.51 -2.78 7.58
CA THR A 254 -0.57 -3.71 7.30
C THR A 254 -1.71 -2.95 6.67
N SER A 255 -2.34 -3.54 5.67
CA SER A 255 -3.52 -2.96 5.01
C SER A 255 -4.63 -3.99 4.97
N LEU A 256 -5.85 -3.53 5.17
CA LEU A 256 -7.07 -4.30 4.94
C LEU A 256 -7.67 -3.83 3.62
N VAL A 257 -7.95 -4.79 2.73
CA VAL A 257 -8.53 -4.53 1.42
C VAL A 257 -9.84 -5.28 1.31
N ALA A 258 -10.91 -4.59 0.92
CA ALA A 258 -12.15 -5.20 0.46
C ALA A 258 -12.33 -4.89 -1.03
N ARG A 259 -12.61 -5.91 -1.85
CA ARG A 259 -12.71 -5.69 -3.30
C ARG A 259 -13.73 -6.58 -3.98
N CYS A 260 -14.24 -6.11 -5.12
CA CYS A 260 -14.88 -6.91 -6.16
C CYS A 260 -14.06 -6.81 -7.44
N HIS A 261 -13.74 -7.94 -8.05
CA HIS A 261 -13.05 -8.01 -9.33
C HIS A 261 -13.57 -9.20 -10.13
N GLU A 262 -14.06 -8.95 -11.35
CA GLU A 262 -14.67 -9.97 -12.21
C GLU A 262 -15.79 -10.76 -11.51
N GLY A 263 -16.65 -10.07 -10.73
CA GLY A 263 -17.73 -10.67 -9.98
C GLY A 263 -17.31 -11.49 -8.76
N GLU A 264 -16.03 -11.52 -8.39
CA GLU A 264 -15.53 -12.23 -7.22
C GLU A 264 -15.17 -11.28 -6.08
N ALA A 265 -15.85 -11.42 -4.94
CA ALA A 265 -15.54 -10.69 -3.72
C ALA A 265 -14.28 -11.23 -3.04
N ALA A 266 -13.50 -10.33 -2.43
CA ALA A 266 -12.36 -10.70 -1.59
C ALA A 266 -12.19 -9.74 -0.42
N VAL A 267 -11.78 -10.29 0.74
CA VAL A 267 -11.24 -9.52 1.85
C VAL A 267 -9.82 -9.99 2.12
N ILE A 268 -8.89 -9.07 2.12
CA ILE A 268 -7.46 -9.37 2.05
C ILE A 268 -6.73 -8.56 3.12
N PHE A 269 -5.92 -9.25 3.91
CA PHE A 269 -4.91 -8.65 4.76
C PHE A 269 -3.57 -8.66 4.04
N VAL A 270 -2.97 -7.50 3.85
CA VAL A 270 -1.67 -7.31 3.19
C VAL A 270 -0.66 -6.81 4.21
N GLN A 271 0.58 -7.24 4.07
CA GLN A 271 1.73 -6.75 4.85
C GLN A 271 3.01 -6.91 4.03
N ASP A 272 4.10 -6.25 4.43
CA ASP A 272 5.29 -6.08 3.58
C ASP A 272 6.31 -7.21 3.64
N ASN A 273 6.15 -8.19 4.55
CA ASN A 273 7.11 -9.28 4.69
C ASN A 273 6.60 -10.56 4.03
N PHE A 274 7.51 -11.32 3.45
CA PHE A 274 7.19 -12.65 2.94
C PHE A 274 6.71 -13.58 4.06
N LEU A 275 5.58 -14.25 3.84
CA LEU A 275 4.98 -15.25 4.75
C LEU A 275 5.23 -16.63 4.16
N MET A 276 5.84 -17.52 4.94
CA MET A 276 6.05 -18.88 4.54
C MET A 276 4.74 -19.67 4.60
N THR A 277 4.25 -20.13 3.46
CA THR A 277 2.98 -20.88 3.37
C THR A 277 3.20 -22.38 3.43
N ASP A 278 2.14 -23.15 3.72
CA ASP A 278 2.11 -24.59 3.48
C ASP A 278 2.05 -24.85 1.97
N PHE A 279 3.11 -25.37 1.39
CA PHE A 279 3.22 -25.68 -0.05
C PHE A 279 2.12 -26.60 -0.59
N ARG A 280 1.47 -27.39 0.27
CA ARG A 280 0.39 -28.31 -0.14
C ARG A 280 -0.97 -27.64 -0.19
N ARG A 281 -1.21 -26.66 0.67
CA ARG A 281 -2.55 -26.05 0.88
C ARG A 281 -2.62 -24.62 0.43
N ASN A 282 -1.49 -23.95 0.30
CA ASN A 282 -1.39 -22.52 0.00
C ASN A 282 -2.23 -21.65 0.95
N THR A 283 -2.23 -22.00 2.25
CA THR A 283 -3.00 -21.33 3.29
C THR A 283 -2.11 -20.91 4.45
N LEU A 284 -2.57 -19.91 5.21
CA LEU A 284 -1.97 -19.42 6.43
C LEU A 284 -2.95 -19.58 7.59
N ASP A 285 -2.44 -19.85 8.79
CA ASP A 285 -3.28 -19.88 9.99
C ASP A 285 -3.60 -18.44 10.40
N VAL A 286 -4.90 -18.16 10.58
CA VAL A 286 -5.42 -16.84 10.92
C VAL A 286 -6.22 -16.92 12.20
N THR A 287 -5.95 -15.99 13.11
CA THR A 287 -6.80 -15.72 14.27
C THR A 287 -7.31 -14.29 14.13
N TYR A 288 -8.62 -14.11 14.11
CA TYR A 288 -9.21 -12.78 14.00
C TYR A 288 -10.29 -12.54 15.05
N ARG A 289 -10.63 -11.28 15.26
CA ARG A 289 -11.68 -10.84 16.15
C ARG A 289 -12.33 -9.57 15.60
N LEU A 290 -13.64 -9.52 15.61
CA LEU A 290 -14.43 -8.32 15.37
C LEU A 290 -14.88 -7.78 16.72
N ASP A 291 -14.61 -6.51 16.99
CA ASP A 291 -14.92 -5.83 18.25
C ASP A 291 -14.48 -6.61 19.50
N SER A 292 -15.38 -6.78 20.45
CA SER A 292 -15.17 -7.55 21.67
C SER A 292 -15.61 -9.02 21.57
N ALA A 293 -15.99 -9.49 20.36
CA ALA A 293 -16.42 -10.89 20.15
C ALA A 293 -15.29 -11.89 20.44
N GLU A 294 -15.63 -13.16 20.60
CA GLU A 294 -14.65 -14.23 20.78
C GLU A 294 -13.75 -14.35 19.54
N ALA A 295 -12.45 -14.59 19.77
CA ALA A 295 -11.50 -14.74 18.69
C ALA A 295 -11.74 -16.03 17.90
N VAL A 296 -11.83 -15.93 16.59
CA VAL A 296 -12.04 -17.03 15.65
C VAL A 296 -10.71 -17.49 15.08
N GLN A 297 -10.45 -18.80 15.14
CA GLN A 297 -9.30 -19.43 14.49
C GLN A 297 -9.74 -20.09 13.19
N THR A 298 -9.07 -19.79 12.10
CA THR A 298 -9.41 -20.27 10.77
C THR A 298 -8.17 -20.30 9.87
N ARG A 299 -8.36 -20.65 8.60
CA ARG A 299 -7.33 -20.57 7.58
C ARG A 299 -7.77 -19.68 6.44
N TRP A 300 -6.88 -18.76 6.03
CA TRP A 300 -7.06 -17.93 4.86
C TRP A 300 -6.10 -18.36 3.76
N ASN A 301 -6.49 -18.14 2.52
CA ASN A 301 -5.60 -18.38 1.39
C ASN A 301 -4.43 -17.40 1.41
N SER A 302 -3.24 -17.91 1.15
CA SER A 302 -2.09 -17.04 0.93
C SER A 302 -2.25 -16.27 -0.37
N LEU A 303 -1.79 -15.03 -0.39
CA LEU A 303 -1.70 -14.29 -1.64
C LEU A 303 -0.60 -14.87 -2.54
N THR A 304 -0.72 -14.66 -3.84
CA THR A 304 0.31 -15.09 -4.83
C THR A 304 1.66 -14.45 -4.58
N THR A 305 1.69 -13.27 -3.94
CA THR A 305 2.92 -12.58 -3.52
C THR A 305 3.52 -13.14 -2.23
N ASN A 306 2.80 -14.00 -1.50
CA ASN A 306 3.12 -14.43 -0.12
C ASN A 306 3.26 -13.26 0.88
N MET A 307 2.71 -12.09 0.58
CA MET A 307 2.75 -10.92 1.46
C MET A 307 1.42 -10.68 2.17
N GLY A 308 0.60 -11.71 2.35
CA GLY A 308 -0.67 -11.57 3.04
C GLY A 308 -1.55 -12.80 2.91
N ALA A 309 -2.76 -12.67 3.42
CA ALA A 309 -3.77 -13.70 3.42
C ALA A 309 -5.14 -13.11 3.06
N GLY A 310 -6.01 -13.90 2.45
CA GLY A 310 -7.35 -13.44 2.08
C GLY A 310 -8.39 -14.54 2.08
N VAL A 311 -9.65 -14.11 2.23
CA VAL A 311 -10.84 -14.89 1.94
C VAL A 311 -11.45 -14.41 0.63
N PHE A 312 -12.05 -15.31 -0.13
CA PHE A 312 -12.50 -15.07 -1.49
C PHE A 312 -13.89 -15.62 -1.71
N ARG A 313 -14.62 -15.08 -2.69
CA ARG A 313 -15.93 -15.56 -3.13
C ARG A 313 -16.93 -15.57 -1.96
N ARG A 314 -17.69 -16.66 -1.78
CA ARG A 314 -18.72 -16.80 -0.73
C ARG A 314 -18.19 -16.60 0.69
N ASP A 315 -16.94 -17.00 0.96
CA ASP A 315 -16.34 -16.79 2.27
C ASP A 315 -16.06 -15.28 2.50
N ALA A 316 -15.67 -14.55 1.46
CA ALA A 316 -15.52 -13.10 1.53
C ALA A 316 -16.88 -12.38 1.70
N GLU A 317 -17.91 -12.83 0.98
CA GLU A 317 -19.27 -12.29 1.16
C GLU A 317 -19.76 -12.47 2.60
N ALA A 318 -19.57 -13.68 3.16
CA ALA A 318 -19.95 -13.96 4.56
C ALA A 318 -19.13 -13.10 5.53
N PHE A 319 -17.85 -12.91 5.25
CA PHE A 319 -16.98 -12.09 6.09
C PHE A 319 -17.33 -10.59 6.01
N ILE A 320 -17.68 -10.09 4.83
CA ILE A 320 -18.17 -8.70 4.65
C ILE A 320 -19.46 -8.47 5.45
N ARG A 321 -20.41 -9.43 5.42
CA ARG A 321 -21.64 -9.34 6.25
C ARG A 321 -21.30 -9.31 7.74
N ALA A 322 -20.31 -10.10 8.17
CA ALA A 322 -19.89 -10.11 9.57
C ALA A 322 -19.17 -8.80 9.99
N MET A 323 -18.50 -8.12 9.07
CA MET A 323 -17.85 -6.83 9.34
C MET A 323 -18.83 -5.64 9.30
N TYR A 324 -20.06 -5.81 8.76
CA TYR A 324 -20.94 -4.69 8.42
C TYR A 324 -21.24 -3.78 9.61
N ASP A 325 -21.55 -4.36 10.77
CA ASP A 325 -21.87 -3.62 12.00
C ASP A 325 -20.66 -3.49 12.94
N ALA A 326 -19.50 -4.02 12.56
CA ALA A 326 -18.32 -4.02 13.42
C ALA A 326 -17.56 -2.68 13.32
N GLN A 327 -17.03 -2.24 14.47
CA GLN A 327 -16.25 -1.00 14.57
C GLN A 327 -14.75 -1.26 14.48
N SER A 328 -14.30 -2.45 14.84
CA SER A 328 -12.88 -2.79 14.85
C SER A 328 -12.63 -4.22 14.40
N PHE A 329 -11.50 -4.41 13.73
CA PHE A 329 -11.04 -5.70 13.27
C PHE A 329 -9.59 -5.94 13.69
N PHE A 330 -9.37 -6.98 14.47
CA PHE A 330 -8.02 -7.50 14.77
C PHE A 330 -7.79 -8.78 13.98
N ILE A 331 -6.61 -8.89 13.37
CA ILE A 331 -6.14 -10.09 12.69
C ILE A 331 -4.71 -10.43 13.08
N ARG A 332 -4.45 -11.71 13.32
CA ARG A 332 -3.13 -12.30 13.47
C ARG A 332 -2.95 -13.37 12.41
N VAL A 333 -1.97 -13.21 11.56
CA VAL A 333 -1.56 -14.22 10.59
C VAL A 333 -0.32 -14.93 11.13
N THR A 334 -0.35 -16.26 11.16
CA THR A 334 0.78 -17.09 11.57
C THR A 334 1.26 -17.89 10.35
N ASP A 335 2.51 -17.72 9.98
CA ASP A 335 3.10 -18.43 8.86
C ASP A 335 3.61 -19.83 9.26
N ASN A 336 4.00 -20.64 8.29
CA ASN A 336 4.42 -22.02 8.50
C ASN A 336 5.76 -22.13 9.28
N SER A 337 6.51 -21.05 9.46
CA SER A 337 7.68 -20.96 10.33
C SER A 337 7.32 -20.62 11.79
N GLY A 338 6.05 -20.30 12.05
CA GLY A 338 5.55 -19.85 13.36
C GLY A 338 5.70 -18.33 13.58
N ARG A 339 6.13 -17.56 12.57
CA ARG A 339 6.18 -16.11 12.64
C ARG A 339 4.75 -15.56 12.62
N ARG A 340 4.50 -14.56 13.47
CA ARG A 340 3.21 -13.90 13.63
C ARG A 340 3.27 -12.47 13.14
N VAL A 341 2.24 -12.05 12.41
CA VAL A 341 2.02 -10.66 11.99
C VAL A 341 0.62 -10.28 12.43
N ASP A 342 0.51 -9.18 13.13
CA ASP A 342 -0.74 -8.64 13.66
C ASP A 342 -1.15 -7.39 12.88
N GLY A 343 -2.45 -7.21 12.69
CA GLY A 343 -3.05 -5.98 12.20
C GLY A 343 -4.26 -5.61 13.06
N THR A 344 -4.45 -4.33 13.30
CA THR A 344 -5.65 -3.79 13.95
C THR A 344 -6.18 -2.65 13.10
N PHE A 345 -7.46 -2.71 12.77
CA PHE A 345 -8.11 -1.76 11.89
C PHE A 345 -9.35 -1.18 12.56
N ASP A 346 -9.50 0.12 12.50
CA ASP A 346 -10.76 0.80 12.71
C ASP A 346 -11.58 0.72 11.42
N LEU A 347 -12.83 0.27 11.52
CA LEU A 347 -13.69 0.00 10.37
C LEU A 347 -14.64 1.17 10.05
N ALA A 348 -14.50 2.34 10.70
CA ALA A 348 -15.31 3.50 10.44
C ALA A 348 -15.36 3.83 8.93
N GLY A 349 -16.55 4.05 8.38
CA GLY A 349 -16.78 4.25 6.96
C GLY A 349 -16.89 2.95 6.14
N GLY A 350 -16.79 1.78 6.79
CA GLY A 350 -16.87 0.48 6.12
C GLY A 350 -18.21 0.19 5.45
N GLU A 351 -19.33 0.76 5.96
CA GLU A 351 -20.66 0.55 5.37
C GLU A 351 -20.67 0.88 3.88
N ALA A 352 -20.21 2.05 3.47
CA ALA A 352 -20.14 2.46 2.07
C ALA A 352 -19.27 1.51 1.21
N VAL A 353 -18.18 1.00 1.79
CA VAL A 353 -17.29 0.02 1.14
C VAL A 353 -18.00 -1.30 0.91
N TYR A 354 -18.64 -1.82 1.96
CA TYR A 354 -19.29 -3.14 1.90
C TYR A 354 -20.48 -3.14 0.94
N GLU A 355 -21.25 -2.05 0.91
CA GLU A 355 -22.33 -1.85 -0.06
C GLU A 355 -21.77 -1.74 -1.49
N ALA A 356 -20.69 -0.98 -1.71
CA ALA A 356 -20.07 -0.87 -3.02
C ALA A 356 -19.56 -2.21 -3.54
N VAL A 357 -18.86 -3.00 -2.69
CA VAL A 357 -18.36 -4.33 -3.05
C VAL A 357 -19.50 -5.30 -3.29
N ALA A 358 -20.54 -5.29 -2.44
CA ALA A 358 -21.69 -6.15 -2.58
C ALA A 358 -22.47 -5.86 -3.87
N SER A 359 -22.72 -4.59 -4.16
CA SER A 359 -23.38 -4.13 -5.39
C SER A 359 -22.60 -4.58 -6.63
N ALA A 360 -21.30 -4.35 -6.67
CA ALA A 360 -20.46 -4.73 -7.81
C ALA A 360 -20.37 -6.25 -8.03
N CYS A 361 -20.36 -7.02 -6.95
CA CYS A 361 -20.26 -8.49 -6.99
C CYS A 361 -21.63 -9.21 -7.01
N GLY A 362 -22.74 -8.48 -6.96
CA GLY A 362 -24.09 -9.03 -7.07
C GLY A 362 -24.54 -9.86 -5.86
N PHE A 363 -24.12 -9.50 -4.65
CA PHE A 363 -24.60 -10.10 -3.39
C PHE A 363 -25.17 -9.01 -2.46
N THR A 364 -25.81 -9.43 -1.38
CA THR A 364 -26.35 -8.50 -0.37
C THR A 364 -25.51 -8.52 0.90
N THR A 365 -25.38 -7.35 1.55
CA THR A 365 -24.81 -7.20 2.88
C THR A 365 -25.75 -7.68 3.98
N LEU A 366 -27.03 -7.83 3.66
CA LEU A 366 -28.06 -8.30 4.60
C LEU A 366 -27.94 -9.80 4.89
N SER A 367 -28.19 -10.17 6.12
CA SER A 367 -28.25 -11.57 6.57
C SER A 367 -29.67 -12.13 6.34
N LEU A 368 -29.99 -12.50 5.09
CA LEU A 368 -31.29 -13.01 4.71
C LEU A 368 -31.36 -14.54 4.88
N SER A 369 -32.44 -15.01 5.49
CA SER A 369 -32.76 -16.42 5.60
C SER A 369 -33.38 -16.97 4.31
N ALA A 370 -33.48 -18.30 4.19
CA ALA A 370 -34.19 -18.93 3.08
C ALA A 370 -35.69 -18.51 3.00
N ASP A 371 -36.29 -18.21 4.15
CA ASP A 371 -37.68 -17.73 4.20
C ASP A 371 -37.79 -16.29 3.69
N ASP A 372 -36.81 -15.45 4.00
CA ASP A 372 -36.74 -14.08 3.44
C ASP A 372 -36.57 -14.12 1.91
N TYR A 373 -35.66 -14.92 1.39
CA TYR A 373 -35.52 -15.11 -0.05
C TYR A 373 -36.78 -15.62 -0.71
N ARG A 374 -37.50 -16.52 -0.05
CA ARG A 374 -38.79 -17.05 -0.55
C ARG A 374 -39.89 -15.96 -0.59
N ALA A 375 -39.90 -15.11 0.42
CA ALA A 375 -40.82 -13.97 0.46
C ALA A 375 -40.51 -12.97 -0.67
N ILE A 376 -39.23 -12.62 -0.87
CA ILE A 376 -38.76 -11.72 -1.93
C ILE A 376 -39.10 -12.29 -3.32
N GLN A 377 -38.83 -13.57 -3.57
CA GLN A 377 -39.20 -14.25 -4.83
C GLN A 377 -40.69 -14.19 -5.09
N THR A 378 -41.53 -14.37 -4.05
CA THR A 378 -42.98 -14.27 -4.14
C THR A 378 -43.44 -12.84 -4.50
N MET A 379 -42.80 -11.83 -3.90
CA MET A 379 -43.11 -10.41 -4.19
C MET A 379 -42.71 -10.04 -5.62
N LEU A 380 -41.53 -10.47 -6.08
CA LEU A 380 -41.10 -10.28 -7.47
C LEU A 380 -42.10 -10.92 -8.46
N ASN A 381 -42.54 -12.17 -8.19
CA ASN A 381 -43.53 -12.85 -9.03
C ASN A 381 -44.88 -12.13 -9.03
N THR A 382 -45.32 -11.63 -7.88
CA THR A 382 -46.57 -10.86 -7.75
C THR A 382 -46.47 -9.54 -8.53
N GLY A 383 -45.29 -8.92 -8.57
CA GLY A 383 -44.99 -7.74 -9.38
C GLY A 383 -44.78 -8.02 -10.88
N GLY A 384 -44.82 -9.29 -11.31
CA GLY A 384 -44.68 -9.68 -12.71
C GLY A 384 -43.27 -9.90 -13.20
N PHE A 385 -42.26 -9.97 -12.30
CA PHE A 385 -40.85 -10.07 -12.67
C PHE A 385 -40.34 -11.50 -12.87
N ASP A 386 -41.14 -12.54 -12.66
CA ASP A 386 -40.86 -13.95 -12.88
C ASP A 386 -39.47 -14.40 -12.24
N ALA A 387 -39.47 -14.51 -10.92
CA ALA A 387 -38.30 -15.00 -10.15
C ALA A 387 -38.22 -16.54 -10.12
N GLY A 388 -39.08 -17.23 -10.83
CA GLY A 388 -39.21 -18.68 -10.80
C GLY A 388 -39.98 -19.17 -9.57
N THR A 389 -39.78 -20.44 -9.20
CA THR A 389 -40.43 -21.01 -8.00
C THR A 389 -39.85 -20.38 -6.73
N PRO A 390 -40.67 -19.88 -5.80
CA PRO A 390 -40.17 -19.35 -4.53
C PRO A 390 -39.66 -20.47 -3.61
N ASP A 391 -38.43 -20.90 -3.84
CA ASP A 391 -37.78 -22.01 -3.12
C ASP A 391 -36.85 -21.54 -1.98
N GLY A 392 -36.57 -20.22 -1.93
CA GLY A 392 -35.64 -19.62 -0.97
C GLY A 392 -34.17 -19.73 -1.38
N VAL A 393 -33.90 -20.16 -2.61
CA VAL A 393 -32.54 -20.21 -3.17
C VAL A 393 -32.35 -19.02 -4.12
N TRP A 394 -31.38 -18.16 -3.84
CA TRP A 394 -31.12 -16.97 -4.66
C TRP A 394 -30.27 -17.35 -5.87
N GLY A 395 -30.90 -17.89 -6.90
CA GLY A 395 -30.25 -18.32 -8.14
C GLY A 395 -30.32 -17.29 -9.28
N THR A 396 -29.83 -17.68 -10.45
CA THR A 396 -29.79 -16.80 -11.65
C THR A 396 -31.15 -16.28 -12.07
N GLY A 397 -32.24 -17.07 -11.89
CA GLY A 397 -33.62 -16.64 -12.17
C GLY A 397 -34.05 -15.50 -11.25
N SER A 398 -33.83 -15.65 -9.93
CA SER A 398 -34.15 -14.61 -8.94
C SER A 398 -33.31 -13.34 -9.17
N GLN A 399 -32.01 -13.48 -9.49
CA GLN A 399 -31.14 -12.36 -9.82
C GLN A 399 -31.63 -11.61 -11.08
N ALA A 400 -32.02 -12.34 -12.12
CA ALA A 400 -32.53 -11.72 -13.35
C ALA A 400 -33.85 -11.00 -13.12
N ALA A 401 -34.76 -11.56 -12.31
CA ALA A 401 -35.99 -10.92 -11.90
C ALA A 401 -35.74 -9.64 -11.11
N MET A 402 -34.81 -9.70 -10.18
CA MET A 402 -34.39 -8.56 -9.37
C MET A 402 -33.82 -7.43 -10.23
N ARG A 403 -32.94 -7.72 -11.19
CA ARG A 403 -32.42 -6.70 -12.11
C ARG A 403 -33.54 -6.03 -12.91
N ARG A 404 -34.52 -6.78 -13.40
CA ARG A 404 -35.67 -6.19 -14.08
C ARG A 404 -36.48 -5.26 -13.16
N PHE A 405 -36.70 -5.68 -11.91
CA PHE A 405 -37.36 -4.84 -10.92
C PHE A 405 -36.52 -3.57 -10.63
N GLN A 406 -35.24 -3.71 -10.45
CA GLN A 406 -34.31 -2.59 -10.20
C GLN A 406 -34.33 -1.61 -11.38
N ALA A 407 -34.21 -2.09 -12.62
CA ALA A 407 -34.27 -1.26 -13.82
C ALA A 407 -35.60 -0.50 -13.95
N GLU A 408 -36.76 -1.14 -13.62
CA GLU A 408 -38.07 -0.49 -13.68
C GLU A 408 -38.29 0.58 -12.60
N ASN A 409 -37.50 0.51 -11.51
CA ASN A 409 -37.56 1.46 -10.38
C ASN A 409 -36.38 2.43 -10.34
N ASP A 410 -35.58 2.57 -11.42
CA ASP A 410 -34.41 3.44 -11.51
C ASP A 410 -33.36 3.14 -10.42
N LEU A 411 -33.21 1.87 -10.00
CA LEU A 411 -32.24 1.40 -9.02
C LEU A 411 -31.03 0.77 -9.72
N PRO A 412 -29.86 0.70 -9.06
CA PRO A 412 -28.72 -0.04 -9.57
C PRO A 412 -29.06 -1.50 -9.86
N GLU A 413 -28.82 -1.97 -11.08
CA GLU A 413 -29.17 -3.32 -11.54
C GLU A 413 -28.19 -4.40 -11.01
N THR A 414 -28.07 -4.50 -9.67
CA THR A 414 -27.16 -5.43 -9.00
C THR A 414 -27.62 -6.89 -9.09
N GLY A 415 -28.93 -7.12 -9.21
CA GLY A 415 -29.55 -8.43 -9.09
C GLY A 415 -29.54 -9.00 -7.66
N ALA A 416 -29.10 -8.21 -6.68
CA ALA A 416 -29.10 -8.57 -5.27
C ALA A 416 -30.23 -7.84 -4.52
N PRO A 417 -30.80 -8.45 -3.47
CA PRO A 417 -31.78 -7.79 -2.61
C PRO A 417 -31.05 -6.92 -1.57
N ASP A 418 -30.52 -5.79 -2.03
CA ASP A 418 -29.93 -4.78 -1.16
C ASP A 418 -31.03 -3.96 -0.43
N ARG A 419 -30.60 -3.18 0.57
CA ARG A 419 -31.52 -2.40 1.42
C ARG A 419 -32.44 -1.48 0.60
N GLN A 420 -31.87 -0.72 -0.32
CA GLN A 420 -32.61 0.23 -1.14
C GLN A 420 -33.64 -0.50 -2.03
N THR A 421 -33.25 -1.63 -2.59
CA THR A 421 -34.13 -2.46 -3.42
C THR A 421 -35.26 -3.07 -2.59
N LEU A 422 -34.99 -3.54 -1.36
CA LEU A 422 -36.02 -4.09 -0.47
C LEU A 422 -37.00 -3.03 0.00
N GLU A 423 -36.56 -1.82 0.29
CA GLU A 423 -37.44 -0.68 0.60
C GLU A 423 -38.38 -0.37 -0.58
N ALA A 424 -37.86 -0.32 -1.80
CA ALA A 424 -38.65 -0.12 -3.00
C ALA A 424 -39.65 -1.27 -3.27
N LEU A 425 -39.27 -2.50 -2.93
CA LEU A 425 -40.13 -3.69 -3.03
C LEU A 425 -41.21 -3.74 -1.93
N GLY A 426 -41.10 -2.87 -0.89
CA GLY A 426 -42.04 -2.82 0.24
C GLY A 426 -41.71 -3.86 1.35
N VAL A 427 -40.51 -4.39 1.34
CA VAL A 427 -39.97 -5.29 2.40
C VAL A 427 -39.17 -4.43 3.37
N GLY A 428 -39.86 -3.70 4.23
CA GLY A 428 -39.08 -2.88 5.16
C GLY A 428 -40.02 -2.01 6.00
N ASN A 429 -40.68 -2.60 6.96
CA ASN A 429 -41.15 -1.96 8.20
C ASN A 429 -41.39 -3.01 9.26
#